data_49e6cc106faeaa068856c343b62478a9
#
_entry.id   49e6cc106faeaa068856c343b62478a9
#
_cell.length_a   1.000
_cell.length_b   1.000
_cell.length_c   1.000
_cell.angle_alpha   90.00
_cell.angle_beta   90.00
_cell.angle_gamma   90.00
#
_symmetry.space_group_name_H-M   'P 1'
#
loop_
_entity.id
_entity.type
_entity.pdbx_description
1 polymer ?
#
loop_
_entity_poly.entity_id
_entity_poly.type
_entity_poly.pdbx_seq_one_letter_code
_entity_poly.pdbx_strand_id
1 'polypeptide(L)'
;MEQILSIVVRNQPGVLMRVAGMFSRRGFNIDSLAVGITQNPEFSRMTVTMQADDATIKQVCKQLAKLVEVEAVKVLPPKASAKRSMVMVKVHAGDKRLELLRLADVFRAHAVDVTGESLIFLATGIDDKLNAFVDVMRPYGILEMVQTGLVALERGDAAMDVSKSRYSCLLYTSPSPRDCS
;
A
#
# COMPACT_ATOMS: atom_id res chain seq x y z
N MET A 1 -3.42 -4.95 15.71
CA MET A 1 -2.26 -5.27 14.83
C MET A 1 -2.55 -4.75 13.44
N GLU A 2 -1.50 -4.24 12.75
CA GLU A 2 -1.64 -3.84 11.36
C GLU A 2 -1.97 -5.04 10.48
N GLN A 3 -3.01 -4.90 9.69
CA GLN A 3 -3.47 -5.90 8.71
C GLN A 3 -3.40 -5.29 7.31
N ILE A 4 -3.00 -6.10 6.34
CA ILE A 4 -2.90 -5.70 4.95
C ILE A 4 -3.84 -6.56 4.12
N LEU A 5 -4.79 -5.91 3.47
CA LEU A 5 -5.75 -6.54 2.58
C LEU A 5 -5.39 -6.24 1.12
N SER A 6 -5.31 -7.27 0.33
CA SER A 6 -5.28 -7.17 -1.14
C SER A 6 -6.65 -7.54 -1.68
N ILE A 7 -7.29 -6.62 -2.39
CA ILE A 7 -8.64 -6.76 -2.91
C ILE A 7 -8.58 -6.58 -4.43
N VAL A 8 -8.98 -7.58 -5.18
CA VAL A 8 -9.14 -7.48 -6.63
C VAL A 8 -10.60 -7.19 -6.95
N VAL A 9 -10.83 -6.13 -7.69
CA VAL A 9 -12.16 -5.64 -8.04
C VAL A 9 -12.27 -5.40 -9.54
N ARG A 10 -13.50 -5.37 -10.07
CA ARG A 10 -13.75 -4.91 -11.44
C ARG A 10 -13.36 -3.45 -11.60
N ASN A 11 -12.69 -3.13 -12.69
CA ASN A 11 -12.27 -1.76 -13.00
C ASN A 11 -13.44 -0.98 -13.62
N GLN A 12 -14.38 -0.57 -12.77
CA GLN A 12 -15.62 0.13 -13.18
C GLN A 12 -15.86 1.36 -12.30
N PRO A 13 -16.53 2.39 -12.82
CA PRO A 13 -16.92 3.57 -12.04
C PRO A 13 -17.74 3.18 -10.79
N GLY A 14 -17.45 3.84 -9.67
CA GLY A 14 -18.19 3.67 -8.41
C GLY A 14 -17.74 2.49 -7.53
N VAL A 15 -16.86 1.60 -8.00
CA VAL A 15 -16.41 0.44 -7.22
C VAL A 15 -15.63 0.87 -5.97
N LEU A 16 -14.73 1.85 -6.11
CA LEU A 16 -14.01 2.42 -4.96
C LEU A 16 -14.96 2.96 -3.89
N MET A 17 -16.00 3.69 -4.31
CA MET A 17 -17.01 4.23 -3.41
C MET A 17 -17.77 3.14 -2.65
N ARG A 18 -18.08 2.02 -3.31
CA ARG A 18 -18.77 0.87 -2.69
C ARG A 18 -17.90 0.18 -1.66
N VAL A 19 -16.63 -0.05 -2.01
CA VAL A 19 -15.64 -0.64 -1.07
C VAL A 19 -15.44 0.30 0.12
N ALA A 20 -15.10 1.57 -0.10
CA ALA A 20 -14.92 2.55 0.97
C ALA A 20 -16.20 2.73 1.83
N GLY A 21 -17.37 2.76 1.18
CA GLY A 21 -18.66 2.83 1.86
C GLY A 21 -18.95 1.61 2.74
N MET A 22 -18.47 0.42 2.39
CA MET A 22 -18.58 -0.76 3.24
C MET A 22 -17.77 -0.58 4.53
N PHE A 23 -16.51 -0.11 4.44
CA PHE A 23 -15.67 0.19 5.60
C PHE A 23 -16.33 1.24 6.51
N SER A 24 -16.77 2.36 5.92
CA SER A 24 -17.39 3.46 6.64
C SER A 24 -18.66 3.06 7.38
N ARG A 25 -19.61 2.35 6.72
CA ARG A 25 -20.86 1.90 7.35
C ARG A 25 -20.67 0.92 8.50
N ARG A 26 -19.52 0.26 8.54
CA ARG A 26 -19.18 -0.71 9.59
C ARG A 26 -18.26 -0.13 10.66
N GLY A 27 -17.89 1.14 10.55
CA GLY A 27 -16.99 1.80 11.49
C GLY A 27 -15.54 1.30 11.44
N PHE A 28 -15.13 0.68 10.33
CA PHE A 28 -13.74 0.28 10.13
C PHE A 28 -12.91 1.45 9.60
N ASN A 29 -11.82 1.77 10.29
CA ASN A 29 -10.88 2.79 9.81
C ASN A 29 -9.93 2.21 8.77
N ILE A 30 -9.69 2.97 7.71
CA ILE A 30 -8.67 2.69 6.70
C ILE A 30 -7.46 3.58 7.01
N ASP A 31 -6.31 2.98 7.33
CA ASP A 31 -5.09 3.73 7.61
C ASP A 31 -4.40 4.15 6.30
N SER A 32 -4.44 3.28 5.29
CA SER A 32 -3.85 3.55 3.97
C SER A 32 -4.64 2.81 2.88
N LEU A 33 -4.77 3.45 1.73
CA LEU A 33 -5.42 2.91 0.54
C LEU A 33 -4.59 3.24 -0.70
N ALA A 34 -4.24 2.21 -1.46
CA ALA A 34 -3.68 2.34 -2.79
C ALA A 34 -4.54 1.57 -3.79
N VAL A 35 -4.77 2.15 -4.95
CA VAL A 35 -5.56 1.54 -6.03
C VAL A 35 -4.78 1.65 -7.33
N GLY A 36 -4.72 0.55 -8.07
CA GLY A 36 -4.08 0.52 -9.38
C GLY A 36 -4.68 -0.56 -10.26
N ILE A 37 -4.50 -0.44 -11.57
CA ILE A 37 -4.86 -1.48 -12.54
C ILE A 37 -3.96 -2.70 -12.33
N THR A 38 -4.48 -3.88 -12.67
CA THR A 38 -3.70 -5.13 -12.71
C THR A 38 -3.14 -5.36 -14.11
N GLN A 39 -2.46 -6.49 -14.33
CA GLN A 39 -2.04 -6.94 -15.66
C GLN A 39 -3.24 -7.18 -16.62
N ASN A 40 -4.45 -7.36 -16.08
CA ASN A 40 -5.68 -7.36 -16.85
C ASN A 40 -6.42 -6.03 -16.59
N PRO A 41 -6.61 -5.16 -17.61
CA PRO A 41 -7.24 -3.85 -17.46
C PRO A 41 -8.71 -3.89 -16.97
N GLU A 42 -9.37 -5.04 -17.07
CA GLU A 42 -10.72 -5.22 -16.53
C GLU A 42 -10.77 -5.23 -14.99
N PHE A 43 -9.61 -5.41 -14.36
CA PHE A 43 -9.49 -5.48 -12.90
C PHE A 43 -8.55 -4.42 -12.33
N SER A 44 -8.91 -3.91 -11.17
CA SER A 44 -8.06 -3.08 -10.33
C SER A 44 -7.73 -3.82 -9.05
N ARG A 45 -6.55 -3.56 -8.51
CA ARG A 45 -6.13 -4.04 -7.20
C ARG A 45 -6.16 -2.89 -6.21
N MET A 46 -6.81 -3.09 -5.09
CA MET A 46 -6.77 -2.21 -3.94
C MET A 46 -5.91 -2.86 -2.85
N THR A 47 -4.96 -2.11 -2.30
CA THR A 47 -4.25 -2.50 -1.09
C THR A 47 -4.75 -1.60 0.03
N VAL A 48 -5.31 -2.20 1.07
CA VAL A 48 -5.88 -1.50 2.24
C VAL A 48 -5.08 -1.91 3.46
N THR A 49 -4.63 -0.94 4.25
CA THR A 49 -4.08 -1.19 5.59
C THR A 49 -5.05 -0.71 6.65
N MET A 50 -5.15 -1.45 7.73
CA MET A 50 -6.02 -1.12 8.86
C MET A 50 -5.51 -1.76 10.15
N GLN A 51 -5.86 -1.17 11.29
CA GLN A 51 -5.66 -1.79 12.59
C GLN A 51 -6.85 -2.68 12.92
N ALA A 52 -6.60 -3.98 13.02
CA ALA A 52 -7.64 -4.95 13.33
C ALA A 52 -7.08 -6.18 14.06
N ASP A 53 -7.95 -6.84 14.81
CA ASP A 53 -7.73 -8.20 15.30
C ASP A 53 -8.18 -9.23 14.25
N ASP A 54 -7.90 -10.50 14.51
CA ASP A 54 -8.23 -11.60 13.58
C ASP A 54 -9.74 -11.79 13.38
N ALA A 55 -10.55 -11.47 14.39
CA ALA A 55 -12.00 -11.58 14.28
C ALA A 55 -12.56 -10.48 13.38
N THR A 56 -12.09 -9.26 13.57
CA THR A 56 -12.46 -8.09 12.76
C THR A 56 -12.04 -8.27 11.30
N ILE A 57 -10.81 -8.71 11.04
CA ILE A 57 -10.33 -8.90 9.67
C ILE A 57 -11.13 -9.98 8.94
N LYS A 58 -11.50 -11.08 9.61
CA LYS A 58 -12.40 -12.10 9.07
C LYS A 58 -13.76 -11.53 8.69
N GLN A 59 -14.31 -10.66 9.53
CA GLN A 59 -15.57 -9.99 9.26
C GLN A 59 -15.46 -9.05 8.05
N VAL A 60 -14.39 -8.25 7.97
CA VAL A 60 -14.12 -7.36 6.82
C VAL A 60 -14.06 -8.17 5.52
N CYS A 61 -13.30 -9.25 5.49
CA CYS A 61 -13.18 -10.11 4.31
C CYS A 61 -14.53 -10.68 3.87
N LYS A 62 -15.35 -11.16 4.82
CA LYS A 62 -16.70 -11.67 4.54
C LYS A 62 -17.63 -10.59 3.96
N GLN A 63 -17.52 -9.36 4.42
CA GLN A 63 -18.35 -8.26 3.91
C GLN A 63 -17.87 -7.78 2.53
N LEU A 64 -16.56 -7.71 2.29
CA LEU A 64 -16.01 -7.41 0.97
C LEU A 64 -16.42 -8.44 -0.07
N ALA A 65 -16.38 -9.74 0.28
CA ALA A 65 -16.77 -10.82 -0.62
C ALA A 65 -18.27 -10.81 -1.03
N LYS A 66 -19.12 -10.05 -0.33
CA LYS A 66 -20.52 -9.86 -0.69
C LYS A 66 -20.73 -8.79 -1.77
N LEU A 67 -19.73 -7.95 -2.01
CA LEU A 67 -19.83 -6.94 -3.07
C LEU A 67 -19.65 -7.62 -4.44
N VAL A 68 -20.58 -7.36 -5.36
CA VAL A 68 -20.60 -8.01 -6.68
C VAL A 68 -19.35 -7.72 -7.50
N GLU A 69 -18.78 -6.55 -7.30
CA GLU A 69 -17.59 -6.08 -8.02
C GLU A 69 -16.28 -6.60 -7.41
N VAL A 70 -16.32 -7.24 -6.25
CA VAL A 70 -15.14 -7.82 -5.61
C VAL A 70 -14.96 -9.26 -6.12
N GLU A 71 -13.84 -9.49 -6.80
CA GLU A 71 -13.52 -10.79 -7.39
C GLU A 71 -12.66 -11.65 -6.44
N ALA A 72 -11.76 -11.01 -5.68
CA ALA A 72 -10.94 -11.72 -4.71
C ALA A 72 -10.53 -10.81 -3.55
N VAL A 73 -10.42 -11.40 -2.36
CA VAL A 73 -9.90 -10.74 -1.15
C VAL A 73 -8.87 -11.64 -0.50
N LYS A 74 -7.71 -11.10 -0.16
CA LYS A 74 -6.66 -11.82 0.55
C LYS A 74 -6.04 -10.96 1.64
N VAL A 75 -5.90 -11.53 2.84
CA VAL A 75 -5.08 -10.95 3.90
C VAL A 75 -3.63 -11.31 3.61
N LEU A 76 -2.78 -10.32 3.45
CA LEU A 76 -1.39 -10.54 3.14
C LEU A 76 -0.58 -10.76 4.42
N PRO A 77 0.22 -11.84 4.51
CA PRO A 77 1.04 -12.09 5.69
C PRO A 77 2.16 -11.04 5.77
N PRO A 78 2.31 -10.31 6.90
CA PRO A 78 3.26 -9.20 7.00
C PRO A 78 4.71 -9.57 6.71
N LYS A 79 5.14 -10.77 7.10
CA LYS A 79 6.51 -11.27 6.91
C LYS A 79 6.77 -11.84 5.51
N ALA A 80 5.74 -12.39 4.86
CA ALA A 80 5.85 -13.01 3.54
C ALA A 80 5.36 -12.10 2.41
N SER A 81 5.28 -10.79 2.63
CA SER A 81 4.85 -9.83 1.62
C SER A 81 5.94 -8.82 1.28
N ALA A 82 6.04 -8.49 0.01
CA ALA A 82 6.82 -7.35 -0.46
C ALA A 82 5.94 -6.10 -0.35
N LYS A 83 6.38 -5.13 0.44
CA LYS A 83 5.63 -3.90 0.76
C LYS A 83 6.43 -2.68 0.32
N ARG A 84 5.79 -1.73 -0.34
CA ARG A 84 6.41 -0.45 -0.72
C ARG A 84 5.38 0.67 -0.69
N SER A 85 5.85 1.81 -0.24
CA SER A 85 5.20 3.12 -0.43
C SER A 85 6.18 4.02 -1.17
N MET A 86 5.70 5.14 -1.68
CA MET A 86 6.48 6.15 -2.36
C MET A 86 6.18 7.50 -1.74
N VAL A 87 7.21 8.33 -1.58
CA VAL A 87 7.06 9.73 -1.21
C VAL A 87 7.77 10.62 -2.22
N MET A 88 7.12 11.71 -2.61
CA MET A 88 7.74 12.80 -3.33
C MET A 88 7.78 14.03 -2.42
N VAL A 89 8.95 14.63 -2.29
CA VAL A 89 9.20 15.79 -1.43
C VAL A 89 9.86 16.88 -2.24
N LYS A 90 9.22 18.06 -2.29
CA LYS A 90 9.79 19.27 -2.86
C LYS A 90 10.37 20.10 -1.76
N VAL A 91 11.66 20.40 -1.85
CA VAL A 91 12.40 21.15 -0.84
C VAL A 91 13.04 22.40 -1.43
N HIS A 92 13.19 23.43 -0.61
CA HIS A 92 13.99 24.59 -0.96
C HIS A 92 15.48 24.20 -0.98
N ALA A 93 16.17 24.49 -2.07
CA ALA A 93 17.56 24.06 -2.28
C ALA A 93 18.57 25.18 -1.96
N GLY A 94 18.40 26.33 -2.56
CA GLY A 94 19.34 27.45 -2.42
C GLY A 94 20.80 26.99 -2.50
N ASP A 95 21.62 27.47 -1.58
CA ASP A 95 23.05 27.11 -1.48
C ASP A 95 23.31 25.70 -0.96
N LYS A 96 22.28 25.00 -0.45
CA LYS A 96 22.39 23.65 0.15
C LYS A 96 22.15 22.51 -0.82
N ARG A 97 22.11 22.79 -2.11
CA ARG A 97 21.79 21.78 -3.15
C ARG A 97 22.66 20.54 -3.07
N LEU A 98 23.98 20.68 -2.95
CA LEU A 98 24.92 19.55 -2.90
C LEU A 98 24.72 18.72 -1.63
N GLU A 99 24.44 19.37 -0.51
CA GLU A 99 24.14 18.69 0.75
C GLU A 99 22.86 17.87 0.65
N LEU A 100 21.79 18.44 0.08
CA LEU A 100 20.52 17.76 -0.14
C LEU A 100 20.65 16.53 -1.06
N LEU A 101 21.43 16.65 -2.14
CA LEU A 101 21.69 15.52 -3.04
C LEU A 101 22.43 14.38 -2.33
N ARG A 102 23.43 14.69 -1.50
CA ARG A 102 24.16 13.68 -0.70
C ARG A 102 23.24 13.01 0.33
N LEU A 103 22.38 13.78 0.99
CA LEU A 103 21.40 13.21 1.93
C LEU A 103 20.39 12.30 1.22
N ALA A 104 19.92 12.69 0.04
CA ALA A 104 19.02 11.87 -0.78
C ALA A 104 19.67 10.53 -1.14
N ASP A 105 20.96 10.50 -1.49
CA ASP A 105 21.69 9.27 -1.82
C ASP A 105 21.72 8.29 -0.64
N VAL A 106 21.86 8.75 0.60
CA VAL A 106 21.82 7.91 1.81
C VAL A 106 20.52 7.11 1.88
N PHE A 107 19.40 7.73 1.50
CA PHE A 107 18.08 7.10 1.48
C PHE A 107 17.77 6.40 0.16
N ARG A 108 18.70 6.41 -0.82
CA ARG A 108 18.46 5.95 -2.19
C ARG A 108 17.26 6.65 -2.82
N ALA A 109 17.11 7.93 -2.52
CA ALA A 109 16.13 8.80 -3.14
C ALA A 109 16.73 9.42 -4.40
N HIS A 110 15.89 9.68 -5.39
CA HIS A 110 16.31 10.23 -6.68
C HIS A 110 15.76 11.64 -6.84
N ALA A 111 16.60 12.57 -7.30
CA ALA A 111 16.13 13.87 -7.75
C ALA A 111 15.39 13.68 -9.08
N VAL A 112 14.11 14.04 -9.13
CA VAL A 112 13.26 13.96 -10.33
C VAL A 112 13.07 15.32 -11.00
N ASP A 113 13.30 16.39 -10.23
CA ASP A 113 13.32 17.75 -10.75
C ASP A 113 14.38 18.59 -10.02
N VAL A 114 15.08 19.47 -10.76
CA VAL A 114 16.15 20.30 -10.24
C VAL A 114 16.03 21.70 -10.84
N THR A 115 15.76 22.69 -10.01
CA THR A 115 15.73 24.11 -10.41
C THR A 115 16.78 24.91 -9.66
N GLY A 116 16.88 26.22 -9.92
CA GLY A 116 17.73 27.14 -9.17
C GLY A 116 17.41 27.17 -7.66
N GLU A 117 16.13 27.10 -7.32
CA GLU A 117 15.62 27.36 -5.99
C GLU A 117 15.08 26.11 -5.26
N SER A 118 14.76 25.05 -6.00
CA SER A 118 14.13 23.86 -5.41
C SER A 118 14.58 22.56 -6.05
N LEU A 119 14.43 21.48 -5.30
CA LEU A 119 14.60 20.10 -5.74
C LEU A 119 13.36 19.30 -5.41
N ILE A 120 12.97 18.37 -6.31
CA ILE A 120 11.98 17.35 -6.01
C ILE A 120 12.68 16.01 -5.92
N PHE A 121 12.55 15.36 -4.77
CA PHE A 121 13.06 14.03 -4.53
C PHE A 121 11.94 13.00 -4.53
N LEU A 122 12.22 11.82 -5.07
CA LEU A 122 11.39 10.64 -5.00
C LEU A 122 12.12 9.56 -4.21
N ALA A 123 11.49 9.07 -3.14
CA ALA A 123 11.97 7.93 -2.37
C ALA A 123 10.93 6.82 -2.35
N THR A 124 11.40 5.57 -2.34
CA THR A 124 10.56 4.38 -2.18
C THR A 124 11.07 3.52 -1.04
N GLY A 125 10.16 2.91 -0.31
CA GLY A 125 10.53 2.07 0.82
C GLY A 125 9.35 1.62 1.66
N ILE A 126 9.66 1.16 2.87
CA ILE A 126 8.69 0.98 3.96
C ILE A 126 8.54 2.32 4.70
N ASP A 127 7.46 2.46 5.45
CA ASP A 127 7.07 3.74 6.05
C ASP A 127 8.15 4.31 6.98
N ASP A 128 8.81 3.48 7.80
CA ASP A 128 9.90 3.94 8.69
C ASP A 128 11.03 4.64 7.91
N LYS A 129 11.43 4.05 6.77
CA LYS A 129 12.46 4.65 5.90
C LYS A 129 11.98 5.98 5.31
N LEU A 130 10.73 6.03 4.85
CA LEU A 130 10.17 7.22 4.23
C LEU A 130 9.97 8.35 5.24
N ASN A 131 9.51 8.03 6.43
CA ASN A 131 9.38 8.98 7.53
C ASN A 131 10.74 9.56 7.92
N ALA A 132 11.76 8.70 8.09
CA ALA A 132 13.13 9.16 8.37
C ALA A 132 13.67 10.07 7.25
N PHE A 133 13.38 9.75 5.98
CA PHE A 133 13.76 10.62 4.86
C PHE A 133 13.07 11.98 4.94
N VAL A 134 11.77 12.01 5.19
CA VAL A 134 11.02 13.26 5.33
C VAL A 134 11.53 14.09 6.51
N ASP A 135 11.81 13.46 7.64
CA ASP A 135 12.33 14.16 8.84
C ASP A 135 13.69 14.81 8.60
N VAL A 136 14.58 14.15 7.85
CA VAL A 136 15.87 14.71 7.44
C VAL A 136 15.71 15.88 6.47
N MET A 137 14.65 15.91 5.65
CA MET A 137 14.36 17.01 4.72
C MET A 137 13.68 18.20 5.37
N ARG A 138 13.00 18.05 6.51
CA ARG A 138 12.25 19.13 7.21
C ARG A 138 13.08 20.40 7.50
N PRO A 139 14.34 20.32 8.00
CA PRO A 139 15.13 21.50 8.30
C PRO A 139 15.47 22.36 7.09
N TYR A 140 15.39 21.80 5.88
CA TYR A 140 15.69 22.53 4.63
C TYR A 140 14.48 23.28 4.07
N GLY A 141 13.30 23.10 4.65
CA GLY A 141 12.06 23.73 4.21
C GLY A 141 11.36 22.91 3.14
N ILE A 142 10.43 22.04 3.56
CA ILE A 142 9.56 21.30 2.66
C ILE A 142 8.52 22.27 2.11
N LEU A 143 8.49 22.42 0.78
CA LEU A 143 7.52 23.23 0.06
C LEU A 143 6.23 22.47 -0.21
N GLU A 144 6.36 21.22 -0.66
CA GLU A 144 5.26 20.31 -0.93
C GLU A 144 5.68 18.87 -0.68
N MET A 145 4.73 18.03 -0.32
CA MET A 145 4.95 16.61 -0.15
C MET A 145 3.70 15.83 -0.54
N VAL A 146 3.90 14.68 -1.16
CA VAL A 146 2.86 13.69 -1.38
C VAL A 146 3.41 12.30 -1.09
N GLN A 147 2.62 11.48 -0.40
CA GLN A 147 2.93 10.09 -0.10
C GLN A 147 1.80 9.20 -0.59
N THR A 148 2.15 8.09 -1.23
CA THR A 148 1.17 7.09 -1.65
C THR A 148 0.73 6.23 -0.46
N GLY A 149 -0.40 5.55 -0.63
CA GLY A 149 -0.70 4.39 0.21
C GLY A 149 0.30 3.25 -0.02
N LEU A 150 0.27 2.27 0.88
CA LEU A 150 1.07 1.06 0.79
C LEU A 150 0.59 0.19 -0.37
N VAL A 151 1.50 -0.26 -1.23
CA VAL A 151 1.27 -1.35 -2.19
C VAL A 151 1.97 -2.61 -1.70
N ALA A 152 1.32 -3.77 -1.83
CA ALA A 152 1.87 -5.02 -1.35
C ALA A 152 1.49 -6.20 -2.24
N LEU A 153 2.43 -7.13 -2.39
CA LEU A 153 2.23 -8.43 -3.02
C LEU A 153 2.82 -9.51 -2.12
N GLU A 154 2.19 -10.67 -2.09
CA GLU A 154 2.77 -11.84 -1.44
C GLU A 154 4.04 -12.28 -2.16
N ARG A 155 5.03 -12.75 -1.40
CA ARG A 155 6.27 -13.29 -1.95
C ARG A 155 6.08 -14.73 -2.41
N GLY A 156 6.97 -15.20 -3.30
CA GLY A 156 6.93 -16.55 -3.87
C GLY A 156 5.97 -16.64 -5.06
N ASP A 157 5.59 -17.86 -5.38
CA ASP A 157 4.84 -18.18 -6.62
C ASP A 157 3.32 -18.06 -6.46
N ALA A 158 2.85 -17.82 -5.23
CA ALA A 158 1.42 -17.69 -4.95
C ALA A 158 0.88 -16.37 -5.55
N ALA A 159 -0.11 -16.48 -6.43
CA ALA A 159 -0.81 -15.35 -7.02
C ALA A 159 -2.29 -15.37 -6.64
N MET A 160 -2.91 -14.20 -6.59
CA MET A 160 -4.36 -14.10 -6.50
C MET A 160 -4.96 -14.42 -7.88
N ASP A 161 -5.58 -15.59 -8.00
CA ASP A 161 -6.22 -16.04 -9.22
C ASP A 161 -7.70 -15.65 -9.21
N VAL A 162 -8.07 -14.73 -10.07
CA VAL A 162 -9.43 -14.22 -10.22
C VAL A 162 -10.34 -15.26 -10.91
N SER A 163 -9.74 -16.23 -11.64
CA SER A 163 -10.50 -17.22 -12.41
C SER A 163 -11.04 -18.37 -11.55
N LYS A 164 -10.49 -18.58 -10.36
CA LYS A 164 -10.72 -19.80 -9.55
C LYS A 164 -11.75 -19.68 -8.44
N SER A 165 -12.11 -18.51 -7.95
CA SER A 165 -13.12 -18.38 -6.89
C SER A 165 -13.52 -16.94 -6.58
N ARG A 166 -14.79 -16.63 -6.66
CA ARG A 166 -15.41 -15.41 -6.10
C ARG A 166 -15.31 -15.31 -4.56
N TYR A 167 -14.78 -16.34 -3.87
CA TYR A 167 -14.85 -16.46 -2.41
C TYR A 167 -13.54 -16.97 -1.77
N SER A 168 -12.40 -16.68 -2.35
CA SER A 168 -11.13 -17.03 -1.70
C SER A 168 -10.74 -15.94 -0.69
N CYS A 169 -11.45 -15.88 0.45
CA CYS A 169 -10.90 -15.28 1.65
C CYS A 169 -9.83 -16.25 2.18
N LEU A 170 -8.68 -16.29 1.55
CA LEU A 170 -7.53 -17.05 2.01
C LEU A 170 -6.94 -16.32 3.22
N LEU A 171 -7.50 -16.60 4.40
CA LEU A 171 -6.83 -16.35 5.65
C LEU A 171 -5.61 -17.26 5.68
N TYR A 172 -4.46 -16.70 5.99
CA TYR A 172 -3.26 -17.47 6.27
C TYR A 172 -3.52 -18.36 7.50
N THR A 173 -3.87 -19.62 7.25
CA THR A 173 -3.75 -20.66 8.27
C THR A 173 -2.31 -21.13 8.23
N SER A 174 -1.53 -20.85 9.28
CA SER A 174 -0.28 -21.56 9.51
C SER A 174 -0.54 -23.06 9.33
N PRO A 175 0.27 -23.80 8.55
CA PRO A 175 0.14 -25.24 8.51
C PRO A 175 0.29 -25.76 9.95
N SER A 176 -0.71 -26.51 10.40
CA SER A 176 -0.66 -27.19 11.68
C SER A 176 0.52 -28.17 11.63
N PRO A 177 1.32 -28.33 12.71
CA PRO A 177 2.42 -29.30 12.75
C PRO A 177 2.00 -30.75 12.57
N ARG A 178 0.74 -31.05 12.33
CA ARG A 178 0.17 -32.41 12.20
C ARG A 178 0.01 -32.92 10.78
N ASP A 179 0.32 -32.10 9.75
CA ASP A 179 0.18 -32.51 8.35
C ASP A 179 1.50 -32.97 7.72
N CYS A 180 2.50 -33.30 8.55
CA CYS A 180 3.72 -34.03 8.14
C CYS A 180 3.67 -35.44 8.73
N SER A 181 2.96 -36.34 8.06
CA SER A 181 3.10 -37.79 8.23
C SER A 181 2.83 -38.47 6.91
#